data_4301cb15fc701407f64c674d3a32f96e
#
_entry.id   4301cb15fc701407f64c674d3a32f96e
#
_cell.length_a   1.000
_cell.length_b   1.000
_cell.length_c   1.000
_cell.angle_alpha   90.00
_cell.angle_beta   90.00
_cell.angle_gamma   90.00
#
_symmetry.space_group_name_H-M   'P 1'
#
loop_
_entity.id
_entity.type
_entity.pdbx_description
1 polymer ?
#
loop_
_entity_poly.entity_id
_entity_poly.type
_entity_poly.pdbx_seq_one_letter_code
_entity_poly.pdbx_strand_id
1 'polypeptide(L)'
;MKEIGGYPKIYNLGHKAIRDIFNEPVTAQEKVDGSQISFMKLDGITYVRSKGAMLYFENPEKMFSLGMAAIAEIDRELVPGWIYRGEYLRTPKHNVLNYDRIPKNHIILYDIEVEPNEYLNQIHLRDSASALGLEAVPGWYLPANIQQEDIAKLMLEVSVLGGVPVEGIVFKNYERFDPYTSKVMMGKHVSEAFKEVHQSKKYKTSNKDIIETLKERYRSEARWQKAAQHLREVGALTDSPKDIGNLIKTVNQDVLVECSEEIAEALFKWGWKQISRGLTAGLPEWYKQKLVDKQFEEVEND
;
A
#
# COMPACT_ATOMS: atom_id res chain seq x y z
N MET A 1 -2.79 12.40 -24.33
CA MET A 1 -1.73 11.36 -24.31
C MET A 1 -2.21 10.26 -23.37
N LYS A 2 -2.34 9.01 -23.81
CA LYS A 2 -2.62 7.92 -22.86
C LYS A 2 -1.33 7.67 -22.08
N GLU A 3 -1.32 8.02 -20.81
CA GLU A 3 -0.22 7.71 -19.89
C GLU A 3 -0.49 6.40 -19.20
N ILE A 4 0.58 5.68 -18.82
CA ILE A 4 0.44 4.50 -17.95
C ILE A 4 -0.18 4.97 -16.64
N GLY A 5 -1.42 4.57 -16.37
CA GLY A 5 -2.12 4.88 -15.13
C GLY A 5 -1.38 4.37 -13.89
N GLY A 6 -1.62 5.00 -12.75
CA GLY A 6 -1.11 4.49 -11.46
C GLY A 6 -1.67 3.10 -11.16
N TYR A 7 -0.86 2.24 -10.52
CA TYR A 7 -1.33 0.97 -10.00
C TYR A 7 -2.31 1.19 -8.84
N PRO A 8 -3.32 0.34 -8.63
CA PRO A 8 -4.25 0.46 -7.52
C PRO A 8 -3.55 0.60 -6.17
N LYS A 9 -4.17 1.34 -5.26
CA LYS A 9 -3.64 1.48 -3.90
C LYS A 9 -3.72 0.14 -3.17
N ILE A 10 -2.60 -0.32 -2.63
CA ILE A 10 -2.51 -1.53 -1.82
C ILE A 10 -2.58 -1.11 -0.35
N TYR A 11 -3.69 -1.41 0.32
CA TYR A 11 -3.90 -1.05 1.72
C TYR A 11 -3.28 -2.09 2.67
N ASN A 12 -2.92 -1.69 3.87
CA ASN A 12 -2.61 -2.67 4.91
C ASN A 12 -3.87 -3.45 5.29
N LEU A 13 -3.77 -4.76 5.53
CA LEU A 13 -4.90 -5.56 6.01
C LEU A 13 -5.49 -4.94 7.29
N GLY A 14 -6.82 -4.90 7.35
CA GLY A 14 -7.58 -4.23 8.41
C GLY A 14 -7.98 -2.79 8.08
N HIS A 15 -7.54 -2.24 6.94
CA HIS A 15 -8.01 -0.93 6.48
C HIS A 15 -9.49 -1.02 6.04
N LYS A 16 -10.29 0.02 6.37
CA LYS A 16 -11.74 0.05 6.11
C LYS A 16 -12.13 -0.12 4.64
N ALA A 17 -11.31 0.39 3.71
CA ALA A 17 -11.56 0.31 2.27
C ALA A 17 -11.50 -1.13 1.73
N ILE A 18 -10.87 -2.04 2.45
CA ILE A 18 -10.69 -3.44 2.05
C ILE A 18 -11.19 -4.43 3.10
N ARG A 19 -12.09 -4.00 4.01
CA ARG A 19 -12.62 -4.88 5.06
C ARG A 19 -13.27 -6.16 4.52
N ASP A 20 -13.81 -6.09 3.31
CA ASP A 20 -14.53 -7.16 2.64
C ASP A 20 -13.66 -7.94 1.64
N ILE A 21 -12.33 -7.74 1.63
CA ILE A 21 -11.42 -8.31 0.64
C ILE A 21 -11.50 -9.83 0.59
N PHE A 22 -11.74 -10.50 1.70
CA PHE A 22 -11.81 -11.95 1.82
C PHE A 22 -13.23 -12.52 1.76
N ASN A 23 -14.25 -11.72 1.48
CA ASN A 23 -15.60 -12.22 1.31
C ASN A 23 -15.78 -13.08 0.06
N GLU A 24 -14.87 -12.94 -0.91
CA GLU A 24 -14.75 -13.74 -2.12
C GLU A 24 -13.34 -14.34 -2.20
N PRO A 25 -13.10 -15.31 -3.09
CA PRO A 25 -11.77 -15.85 -3.31
C PRO A 25 -10.78 -14.76 -3.73
N VAL A 26 -9.53 -14.90 -3.33
CA VAL A 26 -8.46 -13.94 -3.65
C VAL A 26 -7.25 -14.65 -4.25
N THR A 27 -6.51 -13.91 -5.05
CA THR A 27 -5.14 -14.29 -5.41
C THR A 27 -4.18 -13.66 -4.40
N ALA A 28 -3.42 -14.49 -3.71
CA ALA A 28 -2.31 -14.04 -2.88
C ALA A 28 -1.02 -14.12 -3.70
N GLN A 29 -0.15 -13.12 -3.61
CA GLN A 29 1.14 -13.11 -4.30
C GLN A 29 2.26 -12.70 -3.36
N GLU A 30 3.46 -13.23 -3.58
CA GLU A 30 4.65 -12.75 -2.90
C GLU A 30 4.87 -11.26 -3.18
N LYS A 31 5.13 -10.50 -2.12
CA LYS A 31 5.61 -9.13 -2.21
C LYS A 31 7.12 -9.13 -2.23
N VAL A 32 7.70 -8.84 -3.39
CA VAL A 32 9.14 -8.70 -3.58
C VAL A 32 9.59 -7.29 -3.19
N ASP A 33 10.73 -7.18 -2.51
CA ASP A 33 11.33 -5.92 -2.04
C ASP A 33 12.25 -5.30 -3.10
N GLY A 34 11.66 -4.63 -4.07
CA GLY A 34 12.34 -3.96 -5.17
C GLY A 34 11.81 -2.54 -5.40
N SER A 35 11.86 -2.09 -6.63
CA SER A 35 11.27 -0.83 -7.08
C SER A 35 10.23 -1.09 -8.17
N GLN A 36 9.06 -0.51 -7.99
CA GLN A 36 8.00 -0.66 -8.99
C GLN A 36 8.43 -0.14 -10.36
N ILE A 37 8.25 -0.97 -11.37
CA ILE A 37 8.37 -0.59 -12.78
C ILE A 37 7.12 -1.01 -13.53
N SER A 38 6.64 -0.15 -14.42
CA SER A 38 5.50 -0.46 -15.29
C SER A 38 5.84 -0.04 -16.71
N PHE A 39 5.44 -0.83 -17.68
CA PHE A 39 5.68 -0.52 -19.08
C PHE A 39 4.52 -0.95 -19.97
N MET A 40 4.36 -0.28 -21.10
CA MET A 40 3.27 -0.47 -22.04
C MET A 40 3.73 -0.04 -23.43
N LYS A 41 3.34 -0.79 -24.45
CA LYS A 41 3.48 -0.38 -25.85
C LYS A 41 2.16 0.23 -26.33
N LEU A 42 2.20 1.45 -26.85
CA LEU A 42 1.05 2.13 -27.42
C LEU A 42 1.47 2.88 -28.67
N ASP A 43 0.73 2.72 -29.77
CA ASP A 43 0.99 3.37 -31.06
C ASP A 43 2.46 3.18 -31.55
N GLY A 44 3.02 2.00 -31.29
CA GLY A 44 4.38 1.63 -31.67
C GLY A 44 5.48 2.18 -30.77
N ILE A 45 5.13 2.93 -29.70
CA ILE A 45 6.07 3.53 -28.74
C ILE A 45 5.95 2.79 -27.41
N THR A 46 7.08 2.42 -26.81
CA THR A 46 7.11 1.86 -25.46
C THR A 46 7.33 2.94 -24.42
N TYR A 47 6.37 3.02 -23.50
CA TYR A 47 6.38 3.89 -22.35
C TYR A 47 6.77 3.10 -21.12
N VAL A 48 7.59 3.70 -20.24
CA VAL A 48 8.02 3.10 -18.98
C VAL A 48 7.84 4.12 -17.86
N ARG A 49 7.43 3.65 -16.69
CA ARG A 49 7.38 4.48 -15.49
C ARG A 49 7.79 3.71 -14.23
N SER A 50 8.37 4.41 -13.29
CA SER A 50 8.47 3.99 -11.90
C SER A 50 7.17 4.30 -11.14
N LYS A 51 7.13 4.04 -9.85
CA LYS A 51 6.00 4.44 -9.00
C LYS A 51 5.70 5.94 -9.08
N GLY A 52 6.74 6.79 -9.14
CA GLY A 52 6.63 8.25 -9.03
C GLY A 52 6.83 9.04 -10.31
N ALA A 53 7.48 8.48 -11.34
CA ALA A 53 7.90 9.24 -12.51
C ALA A 53 7.88 8.42 -13.81
N MET A 54 7.74 9.09 -14.94
CA MET A 54 8.03 8.51 -16.25
C MET A 54 9.54 8.32 -16.41
N LEU A 55 9.93 7.23 -17.07
CA LEU A 55 11.31 6.90 -17.38
C LEU A 55 11.50 6.98 -18.90
N TYR A 56 12.61 7.56 -19.34
CA TYR A 56 12.90 7.84 -20.76
C TYR A 56 14.14 7.04 -21.22
N PHE A 57 14.05 6.40 -22.36
CA PHE A 57 15.15 5.57 -22.91
C PHE A 57 16.38 6.40 -23.27
N GLU A 58 16.20 7.65 -23.69
CA GLU A 58 17.29 8.54 -24.09
C GLU A 58 18.17 8.97 -22.90
N ASN A 59 17.59 9.03 -21.70
CA ASN A 59 18.29 9.39 -20.47
C ASN A 59 17.71 8.62 -19.28
N PRO A 60 17.94 7.30 -19.21
CA PRO A 60 17.39 6.49 -18.14
C PRO A 60 18.04 6.87 -16.80
N GLU A 61 17.19 7.02 -15.78
CA GLU A 61 17.69 7.11 -14.39
C GLU A 61 18.66 5.96 -14.12
N LYS A 62 19.83 6.28 -13.59
CA LYS A 62 20.93 5.33 -13.39
C LYS A 62 20.48 4.05 -12.65
N MET A 63 19.55 4.20 -11.73
CA MET A 63 19.01 3.09 -10.96
C MET A 63 18.23 2.11 -11.86
N PHE A 64 17.42 2.59 -12.80
CA PHE A 64 16.55 1.77 -13.66
C PHE A 64 17.21 1.36 -14.98
N SER A 65 18.45 1.78 -15.26
CA SER A 65 19.10 1.60 -16.57
C SER A 65 19.10 0.14 -17.08
N LEU A 66 19.30 -0.85 -16.20
CA LEU A 66 19.30 -2.27 -16.60
C LEU A 66 17.88 -2.78 -16.92
N GLY A 67 16.88 -2.36 -16.14
CA GLY A 67 15.48 -2.68 -16.44
C GLY A 67 14.99 -2.02 -17.74
N MET A 68 15.40 -0.77 -17.99
CA MET A 68 15.10 -0.07 -19.24
C MET A 68 15.72 -0.78 -20.44
N ALA A 69 16.99 -1.23 -20.33
CA ALA A 69 17.63 -2.01 -21.37
C ALA A 69 16.88 -3.33 -21.64
N ALA A 70 16.51 -4.07 -20.61
CA ALA A 70 15.74 -5.30 -20.73
C ALA A 70 14.37 -5.07 -21.41
N ILE A 71 13.67 -3.98 -21.07
CA ILE A 71 12.38 -3.64 -21.73
C ILE A 71 12.59 -3.30 -23.21
N ALA A 72 13.66 -2.61 -23.57
CA ALA A 72 13.98 -2.30 -24.96
C ALA A 72 14.23 -3.57 -25.79
N GLU A 73 14.86 -4.59 -25.20
CA GLU A 73 15.10 -5.89 -25.88
C GLU A 73 13.80 -6.64 -26.22
N ILE A 74 12.78 -6.57 -25.35
CA ILE A 74 11.50 -7.26 -25.53
C ILE A 74 10.41 -6.37 -26.15
N ASP A 75 10.76 -5.20 -26.65
CA ASP A 75 9.79 -4.22 -27.17
C ASP A 75 8.86 -4.82 -28.25
N ARG A 76 9.40 -5.66 -29.12
CA ARG A 76 8.65 -6.24 -30.24
C ARG A 76 7.63 -7.28 -29.82
N GLU A 77 7.87 -7.94 -28.70
CA GLU A 77 7.04 -8.99 -28.12
C GLU A 77 5.90 -8.44 -27.25
N LEU A 78 5.95 -7.16 -26.90
CA LEU A 78 4.92 -6.53 -26.08
C LEU A 78 3.58 -6.44 -26.83
N VAL A 79 2.52 -6.90 -26.20
CA VAL A 79 1.14 -6.76 -26.72
C VAL A 79 0.72 -5.28 -26.60
N PRO A 80 0.35 -4.64 -27.73
CA PRO A 80 -0.06 -3.23 -27.67
C PRO A 80 -1.26 -2.99 -26.76
N GLY A 81 -1.19 -1.96 -25.94
CA GLY A 81 -2.25 -1.56 -25.01
C GLY A 81 -2.21 -2.28 -23.66
N TRP A 82 -1.51 -3.39 -23.52
CA TRP A 82 -1.34 -4.07 -22.23
C TRP A 82 -0.34 -3.33 -21.35
N ILE A 83 -0.65 -3.23 -20.04
CA ILE A 83 0.25 -2.61 -19.07
C ILE A 83 0.88 -3.71 -18.22
N TYR A 84 2.18 -3.88 -18.37
CA TYR A 84 2.99 -4.81 -17.59
C TYR A 84 3.42 -4.13 -16.29
N ARG A 85 3.17 -4.79 -15.17
CA ARG A 85 3.46 -4.29 -13.82
C ARG A 85 4.45 -5.24 -13.15
N GLY A 86 5.58 -4.73 -12.74
CA GLY A 86 6.63 -5.56 -12.15
C GLY A 86 7.41 -4.87 -11.04
N GLU A 87 8.22 -5.67 -10.38
CA GLU A 87 9.21 -5.22 -9.43
C GLU A 87 10.59 -5.34 -10.08
N TYR A 88 11.36 -4.27 -10.03
CA TYR A 88 12.70 -4.18 -10.56
C TYR A 88 13.74 -4.34 -9.45
N LEU A 89 14.73 -5.19 -9.67
CA LEU A 89 15.89 -5.34 -8.80
C LEU A 89 17.18 -5.18 -9.58
N ARG A 90 18.00 -4.22 -9.19
CA ARG A 90 19.32 -4.00 -9.78
C ARG A 90 20.35 -5.00 -9.27
N THR A 91 20.30 -5.30 -7.98
CA THR A 91 21.20 -6.20 -7.24
C THR A 91 20.38 -7.06 -6.28
N PRO A 92 20.92 -8.20 -5.79
CA PRO A 92 20.22 -9.03 -4.80
C PRO A 92 19.81 -8.26 -3.53
N LYS A 93 20.64 -7.32 -3.08
CA LYS A 93 20.27 -6.35 -2.04
C LYS A 93 19.89 -5.02 -2.69
N HIS A 94 18.65 -4.95 -3.15
CA HIS A 94 18.14 -3.74 -3.80
C HIS A 94 17.68 -2.71 -2.76
N ASN A 95 16.89 -3.12 -1.79
CA ASN A 95 16.39 -2.29 -0.68
C ASN A 95 16.82 -2.87 0.66
N VAL A 96 15.92 -3.52 1.38
CA VAL A 96 16.15 -4.04 2.74
C VAL A 96 16.55 -5.51 2.71
N LEU A 97 15.82 -6.34 1.94
CA LEU A 97 16.11 -7.76 1.82
C LEU A 97 17.34 -8.02 0.97
N ASN A 98 18.07 -9.06 1.35
CA ASN A 98 19.22 -9.55 0.59
C ASN A 98 18.88 -10.95 0.07
N TYR A 99 18.43 -11.01 -1.18
CA TYR A 99 18.09 -12.23 -1.89
C TYR A 99 19.34 -12.98 -2.34
N ASP A 100 19.19 -14.26 -2.73
CA ASP A 100 20.29 -15.03 -3.33
C ASP A 100 20.56 -14.61 -4.78
N ARG A 101 19.53 -14.12 -5.47
CA ARG A 101 19.62 -13.71 -6.88
C ARG A 101 18.70 -12.53 -7.21
N ILE A 102 18.89 -11.96 -8.36
CA ILE A 102 17.94 -11.06 -9.00
C ILE A 102 16.99 -11.86 -9.92
N PRO A 103 15.82 -11.32 -10.28
CA PRO A 103 14.98 -11.91 -11.33
C PRO A 103 15.67 -11.86 -12.69
N LYS A 104 15.26 -12.71 -13.61
CA LYS A 104 15.69 -12.67 -15.02
C LYS A 104 15.45 -11.27 -15.57
N ASN A 105 16.44 -10.75 -16.29
CA ASN A 105 16.35 -9.41 -16.89
C ASN A 105 15.95 -8.31 -15.89
N HIS A 106 16.29 -8.50 -14.61
CA HIS A 106 16.06 -7.53 -13.54
C HIS A 106 14.59 -7.25 -13.19
N ILE A 107 13.60 -7.90 -13.82
CA ILE A 107 12.17 -7.62 -13.68
C ILE A 107 11.41 -8.90 -13.35
N ILE A 108 10.57 -8.84 -12.31
CA ILE A 108 9.61 -9.87 -11.98
C ILE A 108 8.20 -9.28 -12.03
N LEU A 109 7.33 -9.85 -12.87
CA LEU A 109 5.97 -9.34 -13.06
C LEU A 109 5.05 -9.81 -11.94
N TYR A 110 4.20 -8.90 -11.46
CA TYR A 110 3.15 -9.22 -10.50
C TYR A 110 1.74 -8.99 -11.05
N ASP A 111 1.58 -8.26 -12.18
CA ASP A 111 0.34 -8.10 -12.92
C ASP A 111 0.58 -7.76 -14.38
N ILE A 112 -0.39 -8.12 -15.22
CA ILE A 112 -0.57 -7.58 -16.57
C ILE A 112 -2.02 -7.11 -16.65
N GLU A 113 -2.23 -5.78 -16.79
CA GLU A 113 -3.53 -5.15 -16.96
C GLU A 113 -3.83 -5.11 -18.47
N VAL A 114 -4.85 -5.83 -18.90
CA VAL A 114 -5.21 -5.98 -20.32
C VAL A 114 -6.24 -4.93 -20.76
N GLU A 115 -7.16 -4.59 -19.86
CA GLU A 115 -8.10 -3.48 -19.96
C GLU A 115 -8.21 -2.79 -18.59
N PRO A 116 -8.78 -1.58 -18.47
CA PRO A 116 -8.91 -0.89 -17.20
C PRO A 116 -9.59 -1.75 -16.12
N ASN A 117 -8.85 -2.09 -15.06
CA ASN A 117 -9.24 -2.97 -13.97
C ASN A 117 -9.39 -4.47 -14.35
N GLU A 118 -8.99 -4.89 -15.53
CA GLU A 118 -8.95 -6.28 -15.94
C GLU A 118 -7.52 -6.78 -15.99
N TYR A 119 -7.24 -7.86 -15.26
CA TYR A 119 -5.90 -8.41 -15.09
C TYR A 119 -5.84 -9.86 -15.52
N LEU A 120 -4.70 -10.28 -16.05
CA LEU A 120 -4.46 -11.70 -16.30
C LEU A 120 -4.46 -12.47 -14.97
N ASN A 121 -5.05 -13.66 -14.98
CA ASN A 121 -4.91 -14.57 -13.84
C ASN A 121 -3.47 -15.06 -13.69
N GLN A 122 -3.15 -15.69 -12.56
CA GLN A 122 -1.78 -16.11 -12.21
C GLN A 122 -1.14 -17.05 -13.22
N ILE A 123 -1.94 -17.92 -13.90
CA ILE A 123 -1.43 -18.84 -14.90
C ILE A 123 -1.00 -18.06 -16.15
N HIS A 124 -1.89 -17.25 -16.70
CA HIS A 124 -1.61 -16.43 -17.88
C HIS A 124 -0.54 -15.38 -17.64
N LEU A 125 -0.46 -14.80 -16.43
CA LEU A 125 0.62 -13.91 -16.02
C LEU A 125 1.98 -14.62 -16.14
N ARG A 126 2.09 -15.83 -15.58
CA ARG A 126 3.33 -16.61 -15.62
C ARG A 126 3.73 -16.98 -17.05
N ASP A 127 2.75 -17.42 -17.85
CA ASP A 127 3.01 -17.83 -19.24
C ASP A 127 3.43 -16.61 -20.08
N SER A 128 2.78 -15.46 -19.92
CA SER A 128 3.16 -14.22 -20.60
C SER A 128 4.53 -13.72 -20.16
N ALA A 129 4.84 -13.76 -18.86
CA ALA A 129 6.17 -13.41 -18.36
C ALA A 129 7.25 -14.31 -18.98
N SER A 130 7.02 -15.61 -18.99
CA SER A 130 7.95 -16.58 -19.57
C SER A 130 8.18 -16.36 -21.06
N ALA A 131 7.13 -16.05 -21.82
CA ALA A 131 7.23 -15.74 -23.26
C ALA A 131 8.12 -14.51 -23.53
N LEU A 132 8.12 -13.53 -22.59
CA LEU A 132 8.96 -12.34 -22.65
C LEU A 132 10.37 -12.57 -22.06
N GLY A 133 10.72 -13.79 -21.65
CA GLY A 133 11.99 -14.06 -20.97
C GLY A 133 12.09 -13.42 -19.57
N LEU A 134 10.94 -13.02 -18.99
CA LEU A 134 10.82 -12.47 -17.63
C LEU A 134 10.33 -13.56 -16.66
N GLU A 135 10.23 -13.20 -15.40
CA GLU A 135 9.63 -14.04 -14.35
C GLU A 135 8.34 -13.41 -13.84
N ALA A 136 7.46 -14.23 -13.26
CA ALA A 136 6.30 -13.78 -12.50
C ALA A 136 6.44 -14.16 -11.03
N VAL A 137 5.95 -13.32 -10.13
CA VAL A 137 5.90 -13.65 -8.69
C VAL A 137 5.04 -14.89 -8.45
N PRO A 138 5.38 -15.73 -7.47
CA PRO A 138 4.52 -16.82 -7.04
C PRO A 138 3.15 -16.30 -6.62
N GLY A 139 2.11 -17.07 -6.93
CA GLY A 139 0.76 -16.75 -6.52
C GLY A 139 -0.02 -17.99 -6.10
N TRP A 140 -0.87 -17.81 -5.11
CA TRP A 140 -1.75 -18.83 -4.53
C TRP A 140 -3.20 -18.37 -4.66
N TYR A 141 -4.04 -19.26 -5.14
CA TYR A 141 -5.48 -19.02 -5.12
C TYR A 141 -6.04 -19.46 -3.76
N LEU A 142 -6.66 -18.54 -3.05
CA LEU A 142 -7.22 -18.77 -1.73
C LEU A 142 -8.76 -18.67 -1.78
N PRO A 143 -9.48 -19.57 -1.07
CA PRO A 143 -10.93 -19.49 -0.99
C PRO A 143 -11.38 -18.24 -0.24
N ALA A 144 -12.70 -17.97 -0.27
CA ALA A 144 -13.30 -16.92 0.56
C ALA A 144 -13.11 -17.22 2.06
N ASN A 145 -13.14 -16.16 2.88
CA ASN A 145 -13.11 -16.23 4.34
C ASN A 145 -11.85 -16.90 4.93
N ILE A 146 -10.68 -16.67 4.31
CA ILE A 146 -9.40 -17.16 4.86
C ILE A 146 -9.17 -16.68 6.29
N GLN A 147 -8.44 -17.49 7.06
CA GLN A 147 -8.13 -17.21 8.46
C GLN A 147 -6.71 -16.64 8.61
N GLN A 148 -6.41 -16.11 9.79
CA GLN A 148 -5.06 -15.57 10.07
C GLN A 148 -3.97 -16.65 9.98
N GLU A 149 -4.30 -17.89 10.30
CA GLU A 149 -3.41 -19.05 10.20
C GLU A 149 -2.97 -19.31 8.74
N ASP A 150 -3.85 -19.07 7.77
CA ASP A 150 -3.52 -19.24 6.35
C ASP A 150 -2.55 -18.15 5.88
N ILE A 151 -2.76 -16.91 6.34
CA ILE A 151 -1.82 -15.80 6.09
C ILE A 151 -0.47 -16.09 6.74
N ALA A 152 -0.48 -16.60 7.99
CA ALA A 152 0.74 -16.92 8.71
C ALA A 152 1.58 -18.00 8.00
N LYS A 153 0.93 -19.02 7.41
CA LYS A 153 1.62 -20.04 6.60
C LYS A 153 2.32 -19.43 5.39
N LEU A 154 1.64 -18.56 4.65
CA LEU A 154 2.24 -17.88 3.49
C LEU A 154 3.44 -17.01 3.87
N MET A 155 3.44 -16.42 5.07
CA MET A 155 4.55 -15.62 5.57
C MET A 155 5.80 -16.44 5.95
N LEU A 156 5.69 -17.77 6.02
CA LEU A 156 6.82 -18.68 6.26
C LEU A 156 7.49 -19.14 4.96
N GLU A 157 6.88 -18.87 3.81
CA GLU A 157 7.46 -19.22 2.52
C GLU A 157 8.79 -18.50 2.29
N VAL A 158 9.71 -19.20 1.64
CA VAL A 158 10.96 -18.60 1.17
C VAL A 158 10.70 -17.83 -0.12
N SER A 159 11.28 -16.65 -0.25
CA SER A 159 11.16 -15.83 -1.46
C SER A 159 11.55 -16.65 -2.73
N VAL A 160 10.85 -16.41 -3.82
CA VAL A 160 11.21 -16.96 -5.15
C VAL A 160 12.63 -16.57 -5.58
N LEU A 161 13.16 -15.49 -5.04
CA LEU A 161 14.52 -15.02 -5.26
C LEU A 161 15.55 -15.65 -4.30
N GLY A 162 15.10 -16.48 -3.34
CA GLY A 162 15.94 -17.24 -2.42
C GLY A 162 16.48 -16.44 -1.24
N GLY A 163 17.13 -17.14 -0.33
CA GLY A 163 17.94 -16.58 0.76
C GLY A 163 17.20 -16.08 1.99
N VAL A 164 15.95 -15.63 1.84
CA VAL A 164 15.18 -14.99 2.91
C VAL A 164 13.71 -15.36 2.82
N PRO A 165 12.95 -15.29 3.94
CA PRO A 165 11.50 -15.37 3.90
C PRO A 165 10.91 -14.20 3.07
N VAL A 166 9.69 -14.37 2.59
CA VAL A 166 8.96 -13.32 1.87
C VAL A 166 8.86 -12.03 2.72
N GLU A 167 8.99 -10.85 2.09
CA GLU A 167 8.75 -9.56 2.74
C GLU A 167 7.33 -9.49 3.30
N GLY A 168 6.40 -9.98 2.51
CA GLY A 168 4.97 -9.95 2.75
C GLY A 168 4.19 -10.64 1.64
N ILE A 169 2.87 -10.57 1.78
CA ILE A 169 1.91 -11.08 0.81
C ILE A 169 0.97 -9.95 0.37
N VAL A 170 0.72 -9.87 -0.94
CA VAL A 170 -0.31 -9.00 -1.52
C VAL A 170 -1.51 -9.87 -1.87
N PHE A 171 -2.67 -9.52 -1.34
CA PHE A 171 -3.96 -10.15 -1.63
C PHE A 171 -4.70 -9.29 -2.65
N LYS A 172 -5.22 -9.90 -3.68
CA LYS A 172 -5.94 -9.24 -4.78
C LYS A 172 -7.29 -9.90 -4.97
N ASN A 173 -8.34 -9.10 -4.82
CA ASN A 173 -9.69 -9.54 -5.12
C ASN A 173 -10.16 -8.85 -6.40
N TYR A 174 -10.04 -9.54 -7.52
CA TYR A 174 -10.37 -9.00 -8.84
C TYR A 174 -11.89 -8.84 -9.08
N GLU A 175 -12.73 -9.43 -8.22
CA GLU A 175 -14.20 -9.33 -8.29
C GLU A 175 -14.75 -8.18 -7.44
N ARG A 176 -13.89 -7.52 -6.64
CA ARG A 176 -14.29 -6.43 -5.75
C ARG A 176 -13.49 -5.17 -5.99
N PHE A 177 -14.17 -4.04 -5.81
CA PHE A 177 -13.58 -2.74 -6.07
C PHE A 177 -13.58 -1.88 -4.83
N ASP A 178 -12.51 -1.12 -4.66
CA ASP A 178 -12.39 -0.10 -3.62
C ASP A 178 -13.49 0.95 -3.81
N PRO A 179 -14.36 1.19 -2.82
CA PRO A 179 -15.50 2.09 -2.94
C PRO A 179 -15.10 3.56 -3.16
N TYR A 180 -13.85 3.93 -2.87
CA TYR A 180 -13.35 5.30 -3.01
C TYR A 180 -12.69 5.56 -4.37
N THR A 181 -12.05 4.56 -4.95
CA THR A 181 -11.26 4.71 -6.17
C THR A 181 -11.82 3.96 -7.37
N SER A 182 -12.80 3.08 -7.16
CA SER A 182 -13.34 2.17 -8.19
C SER A 182 -12.27 1.30 -8.87
N LYS A 183 -11.16 1.06 -8.17
CA LYS A 183 -10.08 0.17 -8.60
C LYS A 183 -10.21 -1.18 -7.89
N VAL A 184 -9.62 -2.22 -8.49
CA VAL A 184 -9.55 -3.55 -7.90
C VAL A 184 -9.07 -3.48 -6.45
N MET A 185 -9.76 -4.21 -5.56
CA MET A 185 -9.47 -4.20 -4.13
C MET A 185 -8.19 -4.98 -3.85
N MET A 186 -7.20 -4.31 -3.27
CA MET A 186 -5.89 -4.90 -2.97
C MET A 186 -5.46 -4.62 -1.53
N GLY A 187 -4.96 -5.65 -0.87
CA GLY A 187 -4.45 -5.57 0.50
C GLY A 187 -3.07 -6.18 0.64
N LYS A 188 -2.26 -5.71 1.58
CA LYS A 188 -0.95 -6.27 1.91
C LYS A 188 -0.87 -6.68 3.37
N HIS A 189 -0.19 -7.80 3.61
CA HIS A 189 0.33 -8.18 4.92
C HIS A 189 1.85 -8.27 4.83
N VAL A 190 2.56 -7.52 5.66
CA VAL A 190 4.02 -7.48 5.68
C VAL A 190 4.53 -7.95 7.03
N SER A 191 5.74 -8.52 7.07
CA SER A 191 6.39 -8.93 8.31
C SER A 191 6.63 -7.72 9.24
N GLU A 192 6.83 -7.97 10.53
CA GLU A 192 7.02 -6.91 11.53
C GLU A 192 8.17 -5.95 11.18
N ALA A 193 9.25 -6.48 10.55
CA ALA A 193 10.41 -5.69 10.15
C ALA A 193 10.08 -4.62 9.08
N PHE A 194 9.02 -4.83 8.28
CA PHE A 194 8.60 -3.95 7.18
C PHE A 194 7.35 -3.14 7.50
N LYS A 195 6.82 -3.26 8.71
CA LYS A 195 5.64 -2.46 9.09
C LYS A 195 5.98 -0.98 9.20
N GLU A 196 5.34 -0.21 8.37
CA GLU A 196 5.41 1.25 8.38
C GLU A 196 4.63 1.87 9.54
N VAL A 197 3.84 1.05 10.24
CA VAL A 197 2.97 1.47 11.34
C VAL A 197 3.23 0.56 12.53
N HIS A 198 3.66 1.13 13.65
CA HIS A 198 3.77 0.38 14.89
C HIS A 198 2.38 -0.06 15.38
N GLN A 199 2.19 -1.36 15.58
CA GLN A 199 1.02 -1.82 16.33
C GLN A 199 1.13 -1.23 17.74
N SER A 200 0.21 -0.35 18.09
CA SER A 200 0.10 0.09 19.47
C SER A 200 -0.15 -1.15 20.32
N LYS A 201 0.83 -1.56 21.15
CA LYS A 201 0.52 -2.41 22.30
C LYS A 201 -0.74 -1.79 22.91
N LYS A 202 -1.76 -2.61 23.23
CA LYS A 202 -2.99 -2.13 23.90
C LYS A 202 -2.59 -1.37 25.14
N TYR A 203 -2.26 -0.10 24.99
CA TYR A 203 -2.00 0.78 26.10
C TYR A 203 -3.36 1.04 26.75
N LYS A 204 -3.49 0.60 27.98
CA LYS A 204 -4.59 1.06 28.84
C LYS A 204 -4.59 2.58 28.75
N THR A 205 -5.64 3.13 28.19
CA THR A 205 -5.86 4.56 27.94
C THR A 205 -6.04 5.28 29.26
N SER A 206 -4.94 5.62 29.94
CA SER A 206 -4.93 6.64 30.98
C SER A 206 -4.11 7.81 30.46
N ASN A 207 -4.78 8.88 30.05
CA ASN A 207 -4.24 10.22 29.81
C ASN A 207 -3.05 10.41 28.85
N LYS A 208 -2.72 9.48 27.94
CA LYS A 208 -1.77 9.79 26.87
C LYS A 208 -2.44 10.73 25.85
N ASP A 209 -1.74 11.79 25.54
CA ASP A 209 -2.10 12.70 24.45
C ASP A 209 -2.25 11.89 23.16
N ILE A 210 -3.39 12.03 22.48
CA ILE A 210 -3.65 11.39 21.19
C ILE A 210 -2.57 11.73 20.18
N ILE A 211 -2.03 12.94 20.23
CA ILE A 211 -0.97 13.41 19.34
C ILE A 211 0.30 12.58 19.52
N GLU A 212 0.73 12.32 20.76
CA GLU A 212 1.91 11.48 21.02
C GLU A 212 1.65 10.03 20.59
N THR A 213 0.44 9.52 20.79
CA THR A 213 0.07 8.17 20.32
C THR A 213 0.17 8.05 18.79
N LEU A 214 -0.30 9.04 18.05
CA LEU A 214 -0.22 9.08 16.59
C LEU A 214 1.22 9.23 16.09
N LYS A 215 2.01 10.10 16.74
CA LYS A 215 3.44 10.24 16.42
C LYS A 215 4.19 8.91 16.61
N GLU A 216 4.03 8.24 17.75
CA GLU A 216 4.65 6.95 18.03
C GLU A 216 4.21 5.88 17.00
N ARG A 217 2.93 5.90 16.62
CA ARG A 217 2.37 4.94 15.66
C ARG A 217 2.98 5.05 14.27
N TYR A 218 3.19 6.27 13.77
CA TYR A 218 3.63 6.50 12.38
C TYR A 218 5.13 6.76 12.25
N ARG A 219 5.88 6.91 13.35
CA ARG A 219 7.33 7.06 13.37
C ARG A 219 8.00 5.70 13.32
N SER A 220 8.34 5.22 12.13
CA SER A 220 9.05 3.95 11.96
C SER A 220 10.24 4.09 11.02
N GLU A 221 11.28 3.28 11.25
CA GLU A 221 12.45 3.24 10.38
C GLU A 221 12.10 2.74 8.98
N ALA A 222 11.19 1.76 8.87
CA ALA A 222 10.70 1.27 7.58
C ALA A 222 10.13 2.40 6.70
N ARG A 223 9.40 3.35 7.31
CA ARG A 223 8.88 4.53 6.60
C ARG A 223 10.00 5.48 6.17
N TRP A 224 11.02 5.66 6.99
CA TRP A 224 12.17 6.48 6.62
C TRP A 224 12.98 5.87 5.48
N GLN A 225 13.18 4.55 5.50
CA GLN A 225 13.82 3.80 4.42
C GLN A 225 13.03 3.91 3.12
N LYS A 226 11.68 3.79 3.17
CA LYS A 226 10.79 3.99 2.03
C LYS A 226 10.93 5.41 1.43
N ALA A 227 11.03 6.44 2.27
CA ALA A 227 11.24 7.80 1.80
C ALA A 227 12.60 7.98 1.12
N ALA A 228 13.67 7.40 1.69
CA ALA A 228 14.98 7.41 1.08
C ALA A 228 15.00 6.66 -0.26
N GLN A 229 14.33 5.50 -0.33
CA GLN A 229 14.16 4.75 -1.57
C GLN A 229 13.44 5.59 -2.63
N HIS A 230 12.33 6.23 -2.27
CA HIS A 230 11.58 7.07 -3.20
C HIS A 230 12.44 8.22 -3.78
N LEU A 231 13.22 8.91 -2.93
CA LEU A 231 14.14 9.96 -3.40
C LEU A 231 15.25 9.41 -4.29
N ARG A 232 15.73 8.19 -4.04
CA ARG A 232 16.72 7.52 -4.89
C ARG A 232 16.11 7.16 -6.25
N GLU A 233 14.86 6.68 -6.28
CA GLU A 233 14.15 6.32 -7.51
C GLU A 233 13.92 7.51 -8.46
N VAL A 234 13.78 8.70 -7.91
CA VAL A 234 13.61 9.95 -8.70
C VAL A 234 14.92 10.73 -8.87
N GLY A 235 16.06 10.12 -8.53
CA GLY A 235 17.38 10.75 -8.67
C GLY A 235 17.61 11.98 -7.78
N ALA A 236 16.81 12.15 -6.73
CA ALA A 236 16.86 13.32 -5.83
C ALA A 236 17.64 13.06 -4.52
N LEU A 237 18.19 11.85 -4.33
CA LEU A 237 19.04 11.51 -3.18
C LEU A 237 20.51 11.71 -3.54
N THR A 238 21.24 12.47 -2.74
CA THR A 238 22.66 12.79 -2.93
C THR A 238 23.60 12.06 -1.97
N ASP A 239 23.03 11.24 -1.07
CA ASP A 239 23.72 10.53 0.02
C ASP A 239 24.55 11.48 0.91
N SER A 240 23.99 12.65 1.20
CA SER A 240 24.59 13.70 2.02
C SER A 240 23.60 14.29 3.03
N PRO A 241 24.06 14.99 4.08
CA PRO A 241 23.18 15.67 5.03
C PRO A 241 22.21 16.67 4.39
N LYS A 242 22.44 17.11 3.16
CA LYS A 242 21.52 18.01 2.42
C LYS A 242 20.19 17.34 2.09
N ASP A 243 20.14 16.02 2.08
CA ASP A 243 18.91 15.25 1.79
C ASP A 243 17.89 15.29 2.92
N ILE A 244 18.30 15.62 4.16
CA ILE A 244 17.45 15.58 5.36
C ILE A 244 16.15 16.37 5.16
N GLY A 245 16.23 17.56 4.57
CA GLY A 245 15.05 18.39 4.31
C GLY A 245 14.05 17.72 3.35
N ASN A 246 14.54 17.08 2.30
CA ASN A 246 13.71 16.35 1.35
C ASN A 246 13.16 15.06 1.96
N LEU A 247 13.93 14.34 2.76
CA LEU A 247 13.47 13.16 3.50
C LEU A 247 12.31 13.50 4.44
N ILE A 248 12.43 14.57 5.22
CA ILE A 248 11.36 15.04 6.12
C ILE A 248 10.07 15.35 5.32
N LYS A 249 10.19 16.07 4.21
CA LYS A 249 9.03 16.38 3.35
C LYS A 249 8.39 15.11 2.79
N THR A 250 9.21 14.18 2.30
CA THR A 250 8.74 12.92 1.71
C THR A 250 8.03 12.05 2.75
N VAL A 251 8.58 11.90 3.95
CA VAL A 251 7.93 11.16 5.05
C VAL A 251 6.58 11.78 5.42
N ASN A 252 6.52 13.10 5.59
CA ASN A 252 5.28 13.79 5.94
C ASN A 252 4.22 13.64 4.84
N GLN A 253 4.62 13.76 3.58
CA GLN A 253 3.72 13.58 2.44
C GLN A 253 3.20 12.15 2.33
N ASP A 254 4.05 11.15 2.57
CA ASP A 254 3.69 9.74 2.57
C ASP A 254 2.63 9.44 3.66
N VAL A 255 2.84 9.93 4.88
CA VAL A 255 1.87 9.78 5.98
C VAL A 255 0.55 10.48 5.64
N LEU A 256 0.60 11.68 5.08
CA LEU A 256 -0.59 12.44 4.71
C LEU A 256 -1.41 11.70 3.65
N VAL A 257 -0.76 11.15 2.63
CA VAL A 257 -1.42 10.42 1.53
C VAL A 257 -1.96 9.07 1.98
N GLU A 258 -1.20 8.34 2.80
CA GLU A 258 -1.57 6.97 3.16
C GLU A 258 -2.47 6.88 4.40
N CYS A 259 -2.30 7.80 5.38
CA CYS A 259 -2.86 7.64 6.72
C CYS A 259 -3.78 8.79 7.16
N SER A 260 -4.02 9.81 6.33
CA SER A 260 -4.81 11.00 6.73
C SER A 260 -6.20 10.65 7.25
N GLU A 261 -6.88 9.69 6.63
CA GLU A 261 -8.22 9.26 7.06
C GLU A 261 -8.20 8.58 8.43
N GLU A 262 -7.23 7.70 8.68
CA GLU A 262 -7.09 7.03 9.99
C GLU A 262 -6.76 8.04 11.09
N ILE A 263 -5.90 9.01 10.77
CA ILE A 263 -5.54 10.10 11.68
C ILE A 263 -6.76 10.96 12.00
N ALA A 264 -7.51 11.37 10.97
CA ALA A 264 -8.71 12.18 11.13
C ALA A 264 -9.77 11.45 11.97
N GLU A 265 -10.00 10.15 11.72
CA GLU A 265 -10.94 9.34 12.50
C GLU A 265 -10.52 9.20 13.97
N ALA A 266 -9.24 8.98 14.22
CA ALA A 266 -8.71 8.87 15.59
C ALA A 266 -8.87 10.19 16.35
N LEU A 267 -8.53 11.32 15.73
CA LEU A 267 -8.69 12.66 16.29
C LEU A 267 -10.16 13.00 16.51
N PHE A 268 -11.04 12.68 15.57
CA PHE A 268 -12.48 12.89 15.72
C PHE A 268 -13.05 12.10 16.88
N LYS A 269 -12.76 10.79 16.97
CA LYS A 269 -13.24 9.94 18.08
C LYS A 269 -12.78 10.45 19.44
N TRP A 270 -11.53 10.87 19.52
CA TRP A 270 -10.99 11.44 20.76
C TRP A 270 -11.66 12.78 21.09
N GLY A 271 -11.72 13.71 20.13
CA GLY A 271 -12.31 15.03 20.30
C GLY A 271 -13.80 14.95 20.60
N TRP A 272 -14.54 14.10 19.89
CA TRP A 272 -15.97 13.90 20.11
C TRP A 272 -16.28 13.46 21.54
N LYS A 273 -15.47 12.57 22.11
CA LYS A 273 -15.62 12.13 23.51
C LYS A 273 -15.51 13.29 24.50
N GLN A 274 -14.68 14.30 24.24
CA GLN A 274 -14.57 15.50 25.07
C GLN A 274 -15.74 16.45 24.82
N ILE A 275 -16.07 16.70 23.57
CA ILE A 275 -17.16 17.59 23.15
C ILE A 275 -18.51 17.07 23.69
N SER A 276 -18.83 15.78 23.49
CA SER A 276 -20.12 15.22 23.91
C SER A 276 -20.36 15.30 25.42
N ARG A 277 -19.31 15.17 26.24
CA ARG A 277 -19.41 15.39 27.70
C ARG A 277 -19.73 16.83 28.05
N GLY A 278 -19.14 17.79 27.32
CA GLY A 278 -19.44 19.21 27.53
C GLY A 278 -20.84 19.58 27.08
N LEU A 279 -21.32 19.00 25.98
CA LEU A 279 -22.68 19.28 25.47
C LEU A 279 -23.78 18.89 26.43
N THR A 280 -23.57 17.87 27.24
CA THR A 280 -24.57 17.38 28.23
C THR A 280 -24.29 17.84 29.65
N ALA A 281 -23.31 18.70 29.87
CA ALA A 281 -23.03 19.30 31.17
C ALA A 281 -24.21 20.22 31.57
N GLY A 282 -24.76 19.97 32.77
CA GLY A 282 -25.93 20.70 33.29
C GLY A 282 -27.30 20.19 32.80
N LEU A 283 -27.34 19.26 31.81
CA LEU A 283 -28.59 18.68 31.32
C LEU A 283 -29.41 17.99 32.45
N PRO A 284 -28.82 17.20 33.36
CA PRO A 284 -29.59 16.56 34.43
C PRO A 284 -30.23 17.57 35.39
N GLU A 285 -29.52 18.64 35.71
CA GLU A 285 -30.03 19.71 36.61
C GLU A 285 -31.14 20.49 35.93
N TRP A 286 -30.93 20.87 34.67
CA TRP A 286 -31.98 21.52 33.85
C TRP A 286 -33.25 20.66 33.74
N TYR A 287 -33.08 19.38 33.48
CA TYR A 287 -34.25 18.47 33.31
C TYR A 287 -35.00 18.26 34.65
N LYS A 288 -34.28 18.10 35.77
CA LYS A 288 -34.86 18.05 37.10
C LYS A 288 -35.71 19.27 37.39
N GLN A 289 -35.18 20.46 37.09
CA GLN A 289 -35.92 21.71 37.29
C GLN A 289 -37.21 21.74 36.45
N LYS A 290 -37.13 21.32 35.18
CA LYS A 290 -38.30 21.22 34.31
C LYS A 290 -39.37 20.27 34.83
N LEU A 291 -39.00 19.18 35.48
CA LEU A 291 -39.93 18.24 36.09
C LEU A 291 -40.63 18.88 37.34
N VAL A 292 -39.88 19.62 38.12
CA VAL A 292 -40.45 20.36 39.27
C VAL A 292 -41.40 21.46 38.81
N ASP A 293 -41.01 22.26 37.83
CA ASP A 293 -41.85 23.33 37.27
C ASP A 293 -43.19 22.76 36.77
N LYS A 294 -43.14 21.63 36.05
CA LYS A 294 -44.32 20.94 35.52
C LYS A 294 -45.27 20.45 36.63
N GLN A 295 -44.73 19.94 37.76
CA GLN A 295 -45.55 19.50 38.89
C GLN A 295 -46.26 20.68 39.56
N PHE A 296 -45.66 21.85 39.63
CA PHE A 296 -46.30 23.07 40.19
C PHE A 296 -47.42 23.58 39.25
N GLU A 297 -47.20 23.54 37.90
CA GLU A 297 -48.24 23.93 36.93
C GLU A 297 -49.49 23.01 36.97
N GLU A 298 -49.30 21.72 37.27
CA GLU A 298 -50.41 20.75 37.39
C GLU A 298 -51.20 20.98 38.71
N VAL A 299 -50.55 21.43 39.80
CA VAL A 299 -51.18 21.73 41.10
C VAL A 299 -51.96 23.04 41.09
N GLU A 300 -51.56 24.05 40.28
CA GLU A 300 -52.30 25.33 40.16
C GLU A 300 -53.51 25.25 39.24
N ASN A 301 -53.69 24.17 38.46
CA ASN A 301 -54.83 23.98 37.55
C ASN A 301 -55.90 22.99 38.07
N ASP A 302 -55.71 22.39 39.25
CA ASP A 302 -56.70 21.59 39.97
C ASP A 302 -57.33 22.43 41.14
#